data_a9a2d5475585ba1dbac5652e9d1b89d3
#
_entry.id   a9a2d5475585ba1dbac5652e9d1b89d3
#
_cell.length_a   1.000
_cell.length_b   1.000
_cell.length_c   1.000
_cell.angle_alpha   90.00
_cell.angle_beta   90.00
_cell.angle_gamma   90.00
#
_symmetry.space_group_name_H-M   'P 1'
#
loop_
_entity.id
_entity.type
_entity.pdbx_description
1 polymer ?
#
loop_
_entity_poly.entity_id
_entity_poly.type
_entity_poly.pdbx_seq_one_letter_code
_entity_poly.pdbx_strand_id
1 'polypeptide(L)'
;EVILVAFGKKGESVFNPETMATLWDLTEAIENTDQVEELTSISSSTRMDNIDGFMEIDDLQPYRDLTQKEVNNIEKYLNKNPTLKKRVVSEDNEYLMAIIQPYESGSLNTFRDSVTAIAKPILSNYEVHYGGQAYVTGTMPAMIRDDVIGLARIGILIMVTILLMNLRSISGVIMVIMVIGLSLVAMIGFMGWIYHLTGSD
;
A
#
# COMPACT_ATOMS: atom_id res chain seq x y z
N GLU A 1 1.38 11.17 3.93
CA GLU A 1 0.74 9.86 3.71
C GLU A 1 1.82 8.77 3.65
N VAL A 2 1.58 7.58 4.22
CA VAL A 2 2.61 6.54 4.30
C VAL A 2 2.06 5.18 3.85
N ILE A 3 2.95 4.31 3.34
CA ILE A 3 2.72 2.88 3.20
C ILE A 3 3.51 2.16 4.27
N LEU A 4 2.85 1.28 5.00
CA LEU A 4 3.46 0.35 5.94
C LEU A 4 3.60 -1.01 5.26
N VAL A 5 4.79 -1.56 5.26
CA VAL A 5 5.05 -2.95 4.85
C VAL A 5 5.51 -3.70 6.09
N ALA A 6 4.73 -4.67 6.53
CA ALA A 6 5.08 -5.55 7.63
C ALA A 6 5.31 -6.97 7.08
N PHE A 7 6.41 -7.60 7.46
CA PHE A 7 6.71 -8.96 7.02
C PHE A 7 7.39 -9.77 8.13
N GLY A 8 7.13 -11.06 8.12
CA GLY A 8 7.64 -11.97 9.13
C GLY A 8 7.13 -13.38 8.92
N LYS A 9 7.30 -14.21 9.94
CA LYS A 9 6.74 -15.57 9.99
C LYS A 9 6.08 -15.76 11.35
N LYS A 10 4.81 -16.12 11.34
CA LYS A 10 4.05 -16.34 12.56
C LYS A 10 4.71 -17.38 13.46
N GLY A 11 4.92 -17.01 14.73
CA GLY A 11 5.58 -17.86 15.72
C GLY A 11 7.11 -17.87 15.68
N GLU A 12 7.74 -17.11 14.76
CA GLU A 12 9.20 -16.97 14.69
C GLU A 12 9.62 -15.54 15.04
N SER A 13 10.72 -15.39 15.80
CA SER A 13 11.27 -14.06 16.06
C SER A 13 11.95 -13.49 14.83
N VAL A 14 11.71 -12.22 14.55
CA VAL A 14 12.37 -11.48 13.45
C VAL A 14 13.84 -11.15 13.73
N PHE A 15 14.30 -11.32 14.97
CA PHE A 15 15.69 -11.05 15.35
C PHE A 15 16.62 -12.21 14.99
N ASN A 16 16.75 -12.45 13.69
CA ASN A 16 17.66 -13.42 13.10
C ASN A 16 18.37 -12.82 11.88
N PRO A 17 19.59 -13.28 11.51
CA PRO A 17 20.38 -12.74 10.42
C PRO A 17 19.68 -12.77 9.06
N GLU A 18 18.90 -13.81 8.76
CA GLU A 18 18.20 -13.97 7.48
C GLU A 18 17.12 -12.90 7.28
N THR A 19 16.30 -12.68 8.32
CA THR A 19 15.24 -11.67 8.25
C THR A 19 15.82 -10.25 8.20
N MET A 20 16.93 -9.99 8.91
CA MET A 20 17.64 -8.70 8.84
C MET A 20 18.26 -8.45 7.47
N ALA A 21 18.85 -9.47 6.84
CA ALA A 21 19.36 -9.36 5.47
C ALA A 21 18.24 -9.09 4.46
N THR A 22 17.09 -9.73 4.65
CA THR A 22 15.90 -9.49 3.81
C THR A 22 15.37 -8.06 3.98
N LEU A 23 15.37 -7.52 5.21
CA LEU A 23 15.01 -6.13 5.47
C LEU A 23 15.96 -5.16 4.77
N TRP A 24 17.26 -5.45 4.81
CA TRP A 24 18.28 -4.67 4.11
C TRP A 24 17.99 -4.62 2.60
N ASP A 25 17.81 -5.80 1.98
CA ASP A 25 17.52 -5.91 0.55
C ASP A 25 16.23 -5.14 0.17
N LEU A 26 15.19 -5.21 1.01
CA LEU A 26 13.96 -4.47 0.81
C LEU A 26 14.18 -2.96 0.94
N THR A 27 14.90 -2.52 1.97
CA THR A 27 15.19 -1.11 2.23
C THR A 27 15.97 -0.51 1.06
N GLU A 28 17.06 -1.14 0.64
CA GLU A 28 17.90 -0.70 -0.47
C GLU A 28 17.11 -0.64 -1.80
N ALA A 29 16.30 -1.66 -2.09
CA ALA A 29 15.48 -1.69 -3.30
C ALA A 29 14.43 -0.58 -3.35
N ILE A 30 13.86 -0.21 -2.20
CA ILE A 30 12.85 0.85 -2.09
C ILE A 30 13.50 2.24 -2.12
N GLU A 31 14.63 2.45 -1.42
CA GLU A 31 15.37 3.72 -1.41
C GLU A 31 15.89 4.10 -2.80
N ASN A 32 16.24 3.13 -3.63
CA ASN A 32 16.65 3.35 -5.03
C ASN A 32 15.49 3.76 -5.95
N THR A 33 14.28 4.00 -5.42
CA THR A 33 13.10 4.39 -6.20
C THR A 33 12.89 5.90 -6.12
N ASP A 34 12.78 6.58 -7.26
CA ASP A 34 12.61 8.04 -7.36
C ASP A 34 11.30 8.56 -6.71
N GLN A 35 10.42 7.69 -6.22
CA GLN A 35 9.11 8.03 -5.67
C GLN A 35 9.09 8.11 -4.14
N VAL A 36 10.18 7.80 -3.46
CA VAL A 36 10.29 7.72 -1.99
C VAL A 36 10.96 8.96 -1.45
N GLU A 37 10.27 9.67 -0.55
CA GLU A 37 10.81 10.82 0.17
C GLU A 37 11.56 10.39 1.43
N GLU A 38 10.94 9.50 2.23
CA GLU A 38 11.50 9.01 3.47
C GLU A 38 11.16 7.53 3.66
N LEU A 39 12.12 6.76 4.16
CA LEU A 39 11.93 5.38 4.55
C LEU A 39 12.42 5.18 5.98
N THR A 40 11.55 4.66 6.84
CA THR A 40 11.90 4.31 8.23
C THR A 40 11.84 2.79 8.39
N SER A 41 12.99 2.17 8.61
CA SER A 41 13.17 0.74 8.91
C SER A 41 14.29 0.59 9.95
N ILE A 42 14.59 -0.62 10.40
CA ILE A 42 15.79 -0.84 11.22
C ILE A 42 17.05 -0.51 10.40
N SER A 43 17.08 -0.88 9.12
CA SER A 43 18.25 -0.68 8.25
C SER A 43 18.51 0.78 7.88
N SER A 44 17.47 1.64 7.88
CA SER A 44 17.60 3.08 7.63
C SER A 44 17.70 3.91 8.92
N SER A 45 17.57 3.28 10.09
CA SER A 45 17.60 3.97 11.38
C SER A 45 19.02 4.08 11.93
N THR A 46 19.29 5.21 12.58
CA THR A 46 20.57 5.45 13.29
C THR A 46 20.40 5.19 14.79
N ARG A 47 21.47 4.75 15.42
CA ARG A 47 21.59 4.72 16.89
C ARG A 47 22.40 5.91 17.37
N MET A 48 22.03 6.42 18.53
CA MET A 48 22.74 7.48 19.21
C MET A 48 23.23 6.94 20.56
N ASP A 49 24.54 6.80 20.69
CA ASP A 49 25.17 6.38 21.94
C ASP A 49 25.99 7.56 22.52
N ASN A 50 26.00 7.67 23.86
CA ASN A 50 26.85 8.64 24.55
C ASN A 50 28.05 7.88 25.12
N ILE A 51 29.21 8.04 24.47
CA ILE A 51 30.47 7.44 24.88
C ILE A 51 31.42 8.54 25.37
N ASP A 52 31.78 8.52 26.63
CA ASP A 52 32.69 9.45 27.29
C ASP A 52 32.33 10.95 27.12
N GLY A 53 31.02 11.25 27.05
CA GLY A 53 30.51 12.62 26.88
C GLY A 53 30.44 13.10 25.44
N PHE A 54 30.79 12.25 24.47
CA PHE A 54 30.61 12.49 23.04
C PHE A 54 29.41 11.71 22.52
N MET A 55 28.60 12.36 21.68
CA MET A 55 27.50 11.71 21.01
C MET A 55 28.01 11.02 19.75
N GLU A 56 27.97 9.69 19.73
CA GLU A 56 28.30 8.88 18.56
C GLU A 56 27.02 8.49 17.85
N ILE A 57 26.98 8.74 16.54
CA ILE A 57 25.82 8.41 15.69
C ILE A 57 26.32 7.38 14.67
N ASP A 58 25.77 6.17 14.76
CA ASP A 58 26.04 5.06 13.85
C ASP A 58 24.74 4.51 13.27
N ASP A 59 24.84 3.83 12.13
CA ASP A 59 23.73 3.08 11.59
C ASP A 59 23.36 1.92 12.53
N LEU A 60 22.06 1.70 12.74
CA LEU A 60 21.58 0.61 13.58
C LEU A 60 21.89 -0.74 12.93
N GLN A 61 21.79 -0.81 11.60
CA GLN A 61 22.23 -1.92 10.78
C GLN A 61 23.24 -1.41 9.74
N PRO A 62 24.56 -1.52 9.99
CA PRO A 62 25.56 -0.91 9.11
C PRO A 62 25.87 -1.71 7.83
N TYR A 63 25.48 -2.97 7.75
CA TYR A 63 25.66 -3.85 6.58
C TYR A 63 24.63 -4.98 6.53
N ARG A 64 24.52 -5.60 5.36
CA ARG A 64 23.51 -6.62 5.05
C ARG A 64 23.66 -7.88 5.93
N ASP A 65 24.85 -8.46 5.99
CA ASP A 65 25.10 -9.78 6.58
C ASP A 65 25.55 -9.64 8.03
N LEU A 66 24.60 -9.59 8.96
CA LEU A 66 24.84 -9.51 10.39
C LEU A 66 25.07 -10.91 11.01
N THR A 67 25.94 -10.96 12.01
CA THR A 67 26.01 -12.12 12.91
C THR A 67 24.88 -12.11 13.92
N GLN A 68 24.51 -13.28 14.47
CA GLN A 68 23.47 -13.35 15.51
C GLN A 68 23.81 -12.47 16.74
N LYS A 69 25.08 -12.25 17.05
CA LYS A 69 25.50 -11.38 18.16
C LYS A 69 25.14 -9.92 17.87
N GLU A 70 25.32 -9.46 16.65
CA GLU A 70 24.98 -8.09 16.21
C GLU A 70 23.47 -7.90 16.21
N VAL A 71 22.72 -8.87 15.70
CA VAL A 71 21.25 -8.86 15.76
C VAL A 71 20.74 -8.77 17.20
N ASN A 72 21.33 -9.52 18.13
CA ASN A 72 20.99 -9.44 19.56
C ASN A 72 21.33 -8.07 20.16
N ASN A 73 22.36 -7.38 19.65
CA ASN A 73 22.68 -6.02 20.09
C ASN A 73 21.63 -5.01 19.57
N ILE A 74 21.18 -5.16 18.33
CA ILE A 74 20.07 -4.37 17.76
C ILE A 74 18.80 -4.55 18.60
N GLU A 75 18.44 -5.80 18.92
CA GLU A 75 17.29 -6.10 19.77
C GLU A 75 17.39 -5.42 21.16
N LYS A 76 18.56 -5.49 21.78
CA LYS A 76 18.81 -4.82 23.09
C LYS A 76 18.66 -3.30 22.98
N TYR A 77 19.16 -2.70 21.90
CA TYR A 77 19.02 -1.27 21.66
C TYR A 77 17.55 -0.88 21.47
N LEU A 78 16.81 -1.61 20.66
CA LEU A 78 15.37 -1.39 20.45
C LEU A 78 14.57 -1.56 21.74
N ASN A 79 14.89 -2.53 22.58
CA ASN A 79 14.24 -2.72 23.89
C ASN A 79 14.50 -1.55 24.86
N LYS A 80 15.63 -0.85 24.73
CA LYS A 80 15.91 0.39 25.47
C LYS A 80 15.19 1.61 24.89
N ASN A 81 14.81 1.55 23.61
CA ASN A 81 14.16 2.63 22.86
C ASN A 81 12.75 2.23 22.39
N PRO A 82 11.76 2.15 23.29
CA PRO A 82 10.43 1.60 22.97
C PRO A 82 9.67 2.39 21.90
N THR A 83 9.96 3.69 21.77
CA THR A 83 9.34 4.54 20.72
C THR A 83 9.81 4.12 19.32
N LEU A 84 11.10 3.85 19.14
CA LEU A 84 11.64 3.34 17.89
C LEU A 84 11.16 1.91 17.64
N LYS A 85 11.26 1.05 18.68
CA LYS A 85 10.83 -0.35 18.56
C LYS A 85 9.41 -0.48 18.02
N LYS A 86 8.45 0.29 18.55
CA LYS A 86 7.04 0.27 18.12
C LYS A 86 6.82 0.71 16.65
N ARG A 87 7.78 1.40 16.05
CA ARG A 87 7.71 1.84 14.65
C ARG A 87 8.24 0.80 13.68
N VAL A 88 9.21 -0.01 14.11
CA VAL A 88 9.98 -0.89 13.22
C VAL A 88 9.80 -2.39 13.50
N VAL A 89 9.18 -2.74 14.64
CA VAL A 89 8.93 -4.14 15.06
C VAL A 89 7.55 -4.26 15.70
N SER A 90 6.83 -5.35 15.41
CA SER A 90 5.55 -5.67 16.04
C SER A 90 5.71 -5.98 17.55
N GLU A 91 4.62 -5.89 18.32
CA GLU A 91 4.65 -6.10 19.77
C GLU A 91 5.08 -7.52 20.15
N ASP A 92 4.74 -8.51 19.36
CA ASP A 92 5.10 -9.93 19.50
C ASP A 92 6.50 -10.28 18.99
N ASN A 93 7.21 -9.33 18.34
CA ASN A 93 8.47 -9.52 17.64
C ASN A 93 8.41 -10.55 16.49
N GLU A 94 7.24 -10.78 15.91
CA GLU A 94 7.07 -11.70 14.79
C GLU A 94 7.17 -10.99 13.42
N TYR A 95 6.98 -9.65 13.37
CA TYR A 95 7.00 -8.88 12.12
C TYR A 95 7.94 -7.69 12.21
N LEU A 96 8.76 -7.49 11.17
CA LEU A 96 9.47 -6.25 10.92
C LEU A 96 8.59 -5.30 10.12
N MET A 97 8.71 -4.01 10.39
CA MET A 97 7.92 -2.97 9.73
C MET A 97 8.83 -1.97 9.02
N ALA A 98 8.52 -1.67 7.77
CA ALA A 98 9.09 -0.57 7.01
C ALA A 98 7.98 0.45 6.73
N ILE A 99 8.22 1.71 7.10
CA ILE A 99 7.31 2.84 6.87
C ILE A 99 7.89 3.64 5.71
N ILE A 100 7.15 3.75 4.62
CA ILE A 100 7.58 4.36 3.38
C ILE A 100 6.71 5.57 3.10
N GLN A 101 7.32 6.74 2.97
CA GLN A 101 6.64 7.99 2.65
C GLN A 101 6.92 8.37 1.19
N PRO A 102 5.89 8.59 0.36
CA PRO A 102 6.04 9.07 -1.00
C PRO A 102 6.26 10.57 -1.05
N TYR A 103 6.86 11.08 -2.12
CA TYR A 103 6.77 12.50 -2.46
C TYR A 103 5.32 12.93 -2.69
N GLU A 104 4.97 14.16 -2.28
CA GLU A 104 3.58 14.68 -2.38
C GLU A 104 3.05 14.78 -3.82
N SER A 105 3.92 14.82 -4.82
CA SER A 105 3.56 15.03 -6.22
C SER A 105 3.17 13.76 -6.99
N GLY A 106 3.21 12.58 -6.37
CA GLY A 106 3.00 11.29 -7.03
C GLY A 106 1.57 10.75 -6.94
N SER A 107 1.18 9.92 -7.93
CA SER A 107 -0.05 9.13 -7.83
C SER A 107 0.12 8.01 -6.81
N LEU A 108 -0.72 7.99 -5.76
CA LEU A 108 -0.69 6.95 -4.71
C LEU A 108 -0.93 5.53 -5.25
N ASN A 109 -1.70 5.40 -6.34
CA ASN A 109 -1.91 4.12 -7.01
C ASN A 109 -0.60 3.59 -7.61
N THR A 110 0.11 4.45 -8.35
CA THR A 110 1.39 4.08 -8.98
C THR A 110 2.45 3.78 -7.93
N PHE A 111 2.50 4.58 -6.86
CA PHE A 111 3.40 4.37 -5.75
C PHE A 111 3.15 3.03 -5.04
N ARG A 112 1.89 2.72 -4.68
CA ARG A 112 1.50 1.43 -4.10
C ARG A 112 1.92 0.26 -4.99
N ASP A 113 1.65 0.36 -6.30
CA ASP A 113 1.96 -0.71 -7.25
C ASP A 113 3.46 -0.91 -7.37
N SER A 114 4.26 0.17 -7.37
CA SER A 114 5.72 0.12 -7.39
C SER A 114 6.27 -0.56 -6.12
N VAL A 115 5.84 -0.11 -4.93
CA VAL A 115 6.27 -0.71 -3.65
C VAL A 115 5.88 -2.19 -3.59
N THR A 116 4.67 -2.54 -3.99
CA THR A 116 4.21 -3.94 -3.99
C THR A 116 4.99 -4.80 -4.97
N ALA A 117 5.29 -4.28 -6.16
CA ALA A 117 6.07 -4.99 -7.18
C ALA A 117 7.51 -5.26 -6.73
N ILE A 118 8.13 -4.32 -6.01
CA ILE A 118 9.47 -4.47 -5.43
C ILE A 118 9.46 -5.44 -4.25
N ALA A 119 8.50 -5.31 -3.33
CA ALA A 119 8.44 -6.11 -2.12
C ALA A 119 8.12 -7.59 -2.40
N LYS A 120 7.25 -7.87 -3.37
CA LYS A 120 6.76 -9.22 -3.66
C LYS A 120 7.85 -10.28 -3.95
N PRO A 121 8.83 -10.04 -4.81
CA PRO A 121 9.91 -11.02 -5.04
C PRO A 121 10.83 -11.18 -3.84
N ILE A 122 11.17 -10.10 -3.13
CA ILE A 122 12.08 -10.09 -1.97
C ILE A 122 11.45 -10.84 -0.79
N LEU A 123 10.17 -10.60 -0.56
CA LEU A 123 9.42 -11.14 0.59
C LEU A 123 8.66 -12.43 0.27
N SER A 124 8.98 -13.13 -0.81
CA SER A 124 8.24 -14.32 -1.26
C SER A 124 8.17 -15.46 -0.24
N ASN A 125 9.11 -15.53 0.70
CA ASN A 125 9.20 -16.56 1.75
C ASN A 125 8.61 -16.12 3.10
N TYR A 126 8.04 -14.91 3.15
CA TYR A 126 7.47 -14.32 4.36
C TYR A 126 5.98 -14.05 4.20
N GLU A 127 5.30 -13.99 5.34
CA GLU A 127 3.94 -13.46 5.41
C GLU A 127 4.02 -11.93 5.37
N VAL A 128 3.32 -11.29 4.43
CA VAL A 128 3.43 -9.86 4.17
C VAL A 128 2.08 -9.18 4.38
N HIS A 129 2.08 -8.13 5.17
CA HIS A 129 0.92 -7.28 5.42
C HIS A 129 1.21 -5.86 4.98
N TYR A 130 0.29 -5.29 4.19
CA TYR A 130 0.38 -3.91 3.75
C TYR A 130 -0.65 -3.06 4.49
N GLY A 131 -0.26 -1.87 4.88
CA GLY A 131 -1.13 -0.92 5.58
C GLY A 131 -0.75 0.53 5.29
N GLY A 132 -1.35 1.44 6.06
CA GLY A 132 -1.11 2.87 5.92
C GLY A 132 -2.09 3.56 4.99
N GLN A 133 -2.19 4.88 5.14
CA GLN A 133 -3.19 5.68 4.44
C GLN A 133 -2.97 5.67 2.92
N ALA A 134 -1.74 5.79 2.45
CA ALA A 134 -1.42 5.77 1.03
C ALA A 134 -1.77 4.43 0.37
N TYR A 135 -1.56 3.30 1.08
CA TYR A 135 -1.94 1.97 0.58
C TYR A 135 -3.47 1.84 0.44
N VAL A 136 -4.22 2.23 1.47
CA VAL A 136 -5.69 2.16 1.47
C VAL A 136 -6.27 3.09 0.41
N THR A 137 -5.84 4.36 0.37
CA THR A 137 -6.28 5.34 -0.63
C THR A 137 -5.95 4.89 -2.05
N GLY A 138 -4.77 4.31 -2.25
CA GLY A 138 -4.38 3.75 -3.55
C GLY A 138 -5.17 2.50 -3.96
N THR A 139 -5.76 1.77 -3.01
CA THR A 139 -6.57 0.56 -3.30
C THR A 139 -8.07 0.88 -3.48
N MET A 140 -8.57 1.92 -2.82
CA MET A 140 -9.98 2.31 -2.83
C MET A 140 -10.60 2.43 -4.23
N PRO A 141 -9.98 3.13 -5.22
CA PRO A 141 -10.62 3.30 -6.52
C PRO A 141 -10.90 1.98 -7.24
N ALA A 142 -10.00 0.99 -7.10
CA ALA A 142 -10.19 -0.32 -7.71
C ALA A 142 -11.33 -1.10 -7.00
N MET A 143 -11.36 -1.11 -5.68
CA MET A 143 -12.43 -1.78 -4.90
C MET A 143 -13.79 -1.14 -5.16
N ILE A 144 -13.89 0.19 -5.12
CA ILE A 144 -15.15 0.91 -5.40
C ILE A 144 -15.63 0.60 -6.82
N ARG A 145 -14.74 0.57 -7.80
CA ARG A 145 -15.10 0.27 -9.19
C ARG A 145 -15.71 -1.13 -9.33
N ASP A 146 -15.12 -2.13 -8.69
CA ASP A 146 -15.60 -3.51 -8.78
C ASP A 146 -16.94 -3.68 -8.06
N ASP A 147 -17.12 -3.04 -6.91
CA ASP A 147 -18.39 -3.01 -6.20
C ASP A 147 -19.50 -2.30 -7.00
N VAL A 148 -19.20 -1.13 -7.57
CA VAL A 148 -20.15 -0.38 -8.41
C VAL A 148 -20.56 -1.18 -9.64
N ILE A 149 -19.62 -1.84 -10.30
CA ILE A 149 -19.93 -2.69 -11.47
C ILE A 149 -20.78 -3.90 -11.02
N GLY A 150 -20.46 -4.52 -9.89
CA GLY A 150 -21.23 -5.63 -9.32
C GLY A 150 -22.68 -5.23 -9.03
N LEU A 151 -22.86 -4.13 -8.31
CA LEU A 151 -24.18 -3.58 -7.97
C LEU A 151 -24.98 -3.15 -9.20
N ALA A 152 -24.30 -2.52 -10.18
CA ALA A 152 -24.93 -2.12 -11.44
C ALA A 152 -25.46 -3.31 -12.23
N ARG A 153 -24.71 -4.43 -12.30
CA ARG A 153 -25.18 -5.68 -12.94
C ARG A 153 -26.45 -6.22 -12.31
N ILE A 154 -26.47 -6.28 -10.96
CA ILE A 154 -27.64 -6.76 -10.21
C ILE A 154 -28.82 -5.80 -10.42
N GLY A 155 -28.60 -4.50 -10.35
CA GLY A 155 -29.62 -3.48 -10.57
C GLY A 155 -30.25 -3.56 -11.96
N ILE A 156 -29.42 -3.72 -13.00
CA ILE A 156 -29.89 -3.91 -14.38
C ILE A 156 -30.71 -5.19 -14.50
N LEU A 157 -30.26 -6.30 -13.91
CA LEU A 157 -30.98 -7.57 -13.93
C LEU A 157 -32.39 -7.43 -13.33
N ILE A 158 -32.49 -6.81 -12.14
CA ILE A 158 -33.75 -6.55 -11.47
C ILE A 158 -34.66 -5.65 -12.32
N MET A 159 -34.08 -4.56 -12.86
CA MET A 159 -34.82 -3.63 -13.73
C MET A 159 -35.42 -4.33 -14.96
N VAL A 160 -34.61 -5.14 -15.65
CA VAL A 160 -35.03 -5.89 -16.84
C VAL A 160 -36.13 -6.87 -16.46
N THR A 161 -36.03 -7.57 -15.33
CA THR A 161 -37.01 -8.52 -14.85
C THR A 161 -38.36 -7.82 -14.58
N ILE A 162 -38.34 -6.67 -13.88
CA ILE A 162 -39.56 -5.88 -13.61
C ILE A 162 -40.18 -5.37 -14.91
N LEU A 163 -39.35 -4.87 -15.86
CA LEU A 163 -39.84 -4.39 -17.17
C LEU A 163 -40.49 -5.53 -17.97
N LEU A 164 -39.90 -6.72 -17.99
CA LEU A 164 -40.49 -7.89 -18.67
C LEU A 164 -41.82 -8.29 -18.06
N MET A 165 -41.94 -8.28 -16.74
CA MET A 165 -43.21 -8.60 -16.05
C MET A 165 -44.31 -7.57 -16.36
N ASN A 166 -43.96 -6.28 -16.42
CA ASN A 166 -44.91 -5.20 -16.66
C ASN A 166 -45.32 -5.08 -18.15
N LEU A 167 -44.35 -5.07 -19.05
CA LEU A 167 -44.57 -4.82 -20.47
C LEU A 167 -44.99 -6.08 -21.23
N ARG A 168 -44.75 -7.26 -20.70
CA ARG A 168 -45.01 -8.57 -21.33
C ARG A 168 -44.56 -8.65 -22.79
N SER A 169 -43.60 -7.83 -23.20
CA SER A 169 -43.08 -7.71 -24.54
C SER A 169 -41.60 -7.45 -24.52
N ILE A 170 -40.83 -8.33 -25.12
CA ILE A 170 -39.35 -8.20 -25.22
C ILE A 170 -38.98 -6.97 -26.03
N SER A 171 -39.70 -6.68 -27.15
CA SER A 171 -39.45 -5.49 -27.94
C SER A 171 -39.64 -4.19 -27.16
N GLY A 172 -40.66 -4.14 -26.28
CA GLY A 172 -40.90 -2.98 -25.41
C GLY A 172 -39.73 -2.78 -24.42
N VAL A 173 -39.24 -3.86 -23.83
CA VAL A 173 -38.09 -3.80 -22.89
C VAL A 173 -36.82 -3.30 -23.60
N ILE A 174 -36.54 -3.81 -24.81
CA ILE A 174 -35.37 -3.37 -25.60
C ILE A 174 -35.49 -1.87 -25.95
N MET A 175 -36.67 -1.40 -26.30
CA MET A 175 -36.91 0.01 -26.62
C MET A 175 -36.63 0.92 -25.39
N VAL A 176 -37.11 0.54 -24.23
CA VAL A 176 -36.87 1.29 -22.98
C VAL A 176 -35.39 1.30 -22.63
N ILE A 177 -34.68 0.17 -22.69
CA ILE A 177 -33.24 0.09 -22.42
C ILE A 177 -32.44 0.94 -23.40
N MET A 178 -32.84 0.94 -24.68
CA MET A 178 -32.18 1.74 -25.73
C MET A 178 -32.35 3.25 -25.43
N VAL A 179 -33.53 3.69 -25.03
CA VAL A 179 -33.80 5.10 -24.69
C VAL A 179 -32.96 5.51 -23.45
N ILE A 180 -32.91 4.67 -22.42
CA ILE A 180 -32.09 4.92 -21.22
C ILE A 180 -30.59 5.00 -21.59
N GLY A 181 -30.10 4.06 -22.40
CA GLY A 181 -28.71 4.05 -22.85
C GLY A 181 -28.35 5.30 -23.65
N LEU A 182 -29.21 5.71 -24.61
CA LEU A 182 -29.00 6.92 -25.37
C LEU A 182 -29.03 8.19 -24.51
N SER A 183 -29.92 8.24 -23.51
CA SER A 183 -29.96 9.34 -22.53
C SER A 183 -28.68 9.47 -21.74
N LEU A 184 -28.11 8.35 -21.28
CA LEU A 184 -26.84 8.34 -20.54
C LEU A 184 -25.68 8.80 -21.41
N VAL A 185 -25.58 8.31 -22.64
CA VAL A 185 -24.57 8.73 -23.60
C VAL A 185 -24.68 10.23 -23.91
N ALA A 186 -25.90 10.72 -24.12
CA ALA A 186 -26.14 12.15 -24.35
C ALA A 186 -25.72 13.01 -23.14
N MET A 187 -26.04 12.56 -21.92
CA MET A 187 -25.68 13.26 -20.67
C MET A 187 -24.16 13.33 -20.49
N ILE A 188 -23.47 12.21 -20.68
CA ILE A 188 -21.99 12.16 -20.55
C ILE A 188 -21.33 12.98 -21.65
N GLY A 189 -21.83 12.88 -22.90
CA GLY A 189 -21.32 13.67 -24.02
C GLY A 189 -21.51 15.17 -23.81
N PHE A 190 -22.68 15.59 -23.28
CA PHE A 190 -22.93 16.98 -22.95
C PHE A 190 -22.06 17.51 -21.82
N MET A 191 -21.82 16.71 -20.76
CA MET A 191 -20.89 17.05 -19.71
C MET A 191 -19.47 17.23 -20.24
N GLY A 192 -18.99 16.30 -21.08
CA GLY A 192 -17.67 16.41 -21.71
C GLY A 192 -17.54 17.64 -22.60
N TRP A 193 -18.59 18.00 -23.33
CA TRP A 193 -18.62 19.18 -24.16
C TRP A 193 -18.58 20.49 -23.36
N ILE A 194 -19.37 20.57 -22.26
CA ILE A 194 -19.32 21.72 -21.35
C ILE A 194 -17.92 21.85 -20.72
N TYR A 195 -17.34 20.74 -20.26
CA TYR A 195 -16.00 20.76 -19.67
C TYR A 195 -14.96 21.30 -20.65
N HIS A 196 -15.02 20.89 -21.91
CA HIS A 196 -14.14 21.40 -22.96
C HIS A 196 -14.35 22.89 -23.27
N LEU A 197 -15.60 23.41 -23.17
CA LEU A 197 -15.92 24.82 -23.44
C LEU A 197 -15.58 25.73 -22.26
N THR A 198 -15.72 25.26 -21.02
CA THR A 198 -15.50 26.08 -19.82
C THR A 198 -14.04 26.17 -19.42
N GLY A 199 -13.13 25.37 -20.03
CA GLY A 199 -11.69 25.47 -19.87
C GLY A 199 -11.26 25.46 -18.40
N SER A 200 -11.84 24.58 -17.58
CA SER A 200 -11.34 24.39 -16.22
C SER A 200 -10.06 23.58 -16.28
N ASP A 201 -8.91 24.28 -16.24
CA ASP A 201 -7.60 23.74 -15.92
C ASP A 201 -7.57 23.25 -14.47
#